data_1576888e1c1332a71c5e7d57344bfca4
#
_entry.id   1576888e1c1332a71c5e7d57344bfca4
#
_cell.length_a   1.000
_cell.length_b   1.000
_cell.length_c   1.000
_cell.angle_alpha   90.00
_cell.angle_beta   90.00
_cell.angle_gamma   90.00
#
_symmetry.space_group_name_H-M   'P 1'
#
loop_
_entity.id
_entity.type
_entity.pdbx_description
1 polymer ?
#
loop_
_entity_poly.entity_id
_entity_poly.type
_entity_poly.pdbx_seq_one_letter_code
_entity_poly.pdbx_strand_id
1 'polypeptide(L)'
;MSHVLSLVAARRFVRSLLFGLSAALMVGLPVVHAQTTPAKPAVARPAVDVDQSRIGAGDTIRITVYQSPDLSMETRVNEGGAISYPLLGRVQLAGLTVTAAEQHLASELKRRDFVKDPQVIIVVTQVRANQVNVLGQVGKPGRYPLDLVGMRMTEVLALAGGIIAGAGSDTIVLTGTREGRTYRHEVDLPRLFAPGGMGEDIVVAPGDTIWVDRAPQIYMYGEIQHPGAMRLERGMTVMQAVAAGGGATPRGTLKGLKVTRRGADGKMQTLEPSMEDTLKDGDVVFIRESLF
;
A
#
# COMPACT_ATOMS: atom_id res chain seq x y z
N MET A 1 -18.13 -5.84 -61.36
CA MET A 1 -17.91 -7.18 -61.95
C MET A 1 -17.82 -8.12 -60.77
N SER A 2 -18.93 -8.69 -60.38
CA SER A 2 -19.38 -10.05 -60.75
C SER A 2 -18.66 -11.08 -59.89
N HIS A 3 -19.15 -11.97 -59.15
CA HIS A 3 -20.46 -12.64 -58.96
C HIS A 3 -20.36 -13.43 -57.65
N VAL A 4 -21.24 -13.41 -56.69
CA VAL A 4 -22.57 -14.02 -56.65
C VAL A 4 -22.59 -15.52 -56.34
N LEU A 5 -23.24 -15.82 -55.21
CA LEU A 5 -24.19 -16.94 -54.99
C LEU A 5 -23.60 -18.36 -54.90
N SER A 6 -24.06 -19.28 -54.10
CA SER A 6 -25.44 -19.67 -53.78
C SER A 6 -25.37 -21.02 -53.06
N LEU A 7 -26.13 -21.25 -52.13
CA LEU A 7 -27.42 -21.93 -51.90
C LEU A 7 -27.27 -23.40 -51.43
N VAL A 8 -27.75 -23.72 -50.27
CA VAL A 8 -29.11 -24.16 -49.92
C VAL A 8 -29.39 -25.67 -50.08
N ALA A 9 -29.99 -26.17 -49.05
CA ALA A 9 -31.02 -27.20 -49.00
C ALA A 9 -30.54 -28.66 -48.83
N ALA A 10 -31.04 -29.39 -47.98
CA ALA A 10 -32.32 -29.67 -47.36
C ALA A 10 -32.72 -31.15 -47.52
N ARG A 11 -33.49 -31.56 -46.56
CA ARG A 11 -34.50 -32.63 -46.57
C ARG A 11 -34.06 -34.07 -46.25
N ARG A 12 -34.53 -34.52 -45.13
CA ARG A 12 -35.84 -35.12 -44.81
C ARG A 12 -35.98 -36.66 -45.03
N PHE A 13 -36.54 -37.28 -43.97
CA PHE A 13 -37.35 -38.51 -43.90
C PHE A 13 -36.57 -39.86 -43.93
N VAL A 14 -36.83 -40.79 -43.00
CA VAL A 14 -38.03 -41.63 -42.91
C VAL A 14 -38.07 -42.43 -41.58
N ARG A 15 -39.23 -42.52 -41.04
CA ARG A 15 -39.75 -43.42 -39.98
C ARG A 15 -39.58 -44.91 -40.31
N SER A 16 -39.43 -45.73 -39.25
CA SER A 16 -40.17 -46.98 -38.96
C SER A 16 -39.51 -47.67 -37.79
N LEU A 17 -40.14 -47.74 -36.69
CA LEU A 17 -41.02 -48.77 -36.13
C LEU A 17 -40.47 -50.19 -36.25
N LEU A 18 -40.07 -50.83 -35.14
CA LEU A 18 -40.55 -52.14 -34.73
C LEU A 18 -40.03 -52.54 -33.33
N PHE A 19 -40.95 -52.93 -32.53
CA PHE A 19 -40.99 -53.67 -31.31
C PHE A 19 -39.91 -54.74 -31.11
N GLY A 20 -39.49 -54.91 -29.84
CA GLY A 20 -38.85 -56.17 -29.42
C GLY A 20 -38.17 -56.09 -28.07
N LEU A 21 -38.91 -56.32 -27.03
CA LEU A 21 -38.70 -57.20 -25.86
C LEU A 21 -37.44 -57.09 -25.00
N SER A 22 -37.64 -56.54 -23.79
CA SER A 22 -37.14 -56.95 -22.49
C SER A 22 -35.78 -57.66 -22.36
N ALA A 23 -34.88 -56.97 -21.61
CA ALA A 23 -34.12 -57.61 -20.53
C ALA A 23 -33.62 -56.49 -19.59
N ALA A 24 -34.14 -56.50 -18.37
CA ALA A 24 -33.70 -55.64 -17.27
C ALA A 24 -32.29 -56.09 -16.86
N LEU A 25 -31.29 -55.24 -17.05
CA LEU A 25 -30.00 -55.35 -16.40
C LEU A 25 -29.84 -54.12 -15.51
N MET A 26 -30.18 -54.27 -14.25
CA MET A 26 -29.91 -53.28 -13.18
C MET A 26 -28.39 -53.21 -13.00
N VAL A 27 -27.73 -52.29 -13.70
CA VAL A 27 -26.36 -51.88 -13.35
C VAL A 27 -26.49 -50.74 -12.38
N GLY A 28 -26.26 -51.03 -11.08
CA GLY A 28 -26.18 -50.05 -10.03
C GLY A 28 -25.03 -49.04 -10.31
N LEU A 29 -25.40 -47.83 -10.67
CA LEU A 29 -24.49 -46.71 -10.70
C LEU A 29 -24.13 -46.36 -9.23
N PRO A 30 -22.84 -46.26 -8.86
CA PRO A 30 -22.49 -45.73 -7.52
C PRO A 30 -22.89 -44.25 -7.48
N VAL A 31 -23.81 -43.94 -6.59
CA VAL A 31 -24.12 -42.55 -6.18
C VAL A 31 -22.86 -42.02 -5.50
N VAL A 32 -22.06 -41.26 -6.25
CA VAL A 32 -20.99 -40.46 -5.65
C VAL A 32 -21.66 -39.39 -4.78
N HIS A 33 -21.68 -39.65 -3.50
CA HIS A 33 -21.98 -38.62 -2.51
C HIS A 33 -20.86 -37.60 -2.59
N ALA A 34 -21.12 -36.46 -3.24
CA ALA A 34 -20.29 -35.28 -3.11
C ALA A 34 -20.33 -34.88 -1.62
N GLN A 35 -19.27 -35.22 -0.90
CA GLN A 35 -19.03 -34.68 0.43
C GLN A 35 -18.80 -33.19 0.27
N THR A 36 -19.81 -32.38 0.53
CA THR A 36 -19.68 -30.95 0.75
C THR A 36 -18.82 -30.78 2.01
N THR A 37 -17.54 -30.56 1.80
CA THR A 37 -16.62 -30.11 2.86
C THR A 37 -17.23 -28.82 3.41
N PRO A 38 -17.52 -28.70 4.72
CA PRO A 38 -18.02 -27.46 5.28
C PRO A 38 -16.95 -26.39 5.02
N ALA A 39 -17.30 -25.35 4.27
CA ALA A 39 -16.47 -24.20 4.08
C ALA A 39 -16.09 -23.67 5.46
N LYS A 40 -14.79 -23.65 5.75
CA LYS A 40 -14.23 -23.00 6.93
C LYS A 40 -14.88 -21.62 7.04
N PRO A 41 -15.49 -21.25 8.17
CA PRO A 41 -16.14 -19.95 8.28
C PRO A 41 -15.09 -18.89 7.92
N ALA A 42 -15.40 -18.10 6.90
CA ALA A 42 -14.62 -16.92 6.59
C ALA A 42 -14.55 -16.11 7.88
N VAL A 43 -13.34 -15.87 8.37
CA VAL A 43 -13.12 -14.99 9.50
C VAL A 43 -13.77 -13.67 9.10
N ALA A 44 -14.94 -13.39 9.69
CA ALA A 44 -15.61 -12.12 9.52
C ALA A 44 -14.58 -11.06 9.92
N ARG A 45 -14.15 -10.24 8.95
CA ARG A 45 -13.42 -9.01 9.26
C ARG A 45 -14.30 -8.27 10.27
N PRO A 46 -13.76 -7.87 11.44
CA PRO A 46 -14.52 -7.04 12.32
C PRO A 46 -15.01 -5.85 11.48
N ALA A 47 -16.32 -5.61 11.47
CA ALA A 47 -16.88 -4.42 10.87
C ALA A 47 -16.14 -3.26 11.51
N VAL A 48 -15.34 -2.55 10.71
CA VAL A 48 -14.63 -1.37 11.17
C VAL A 48 -15.72 -0.36 11.49
N ASP A 49 -15.87 -0.09 12.77
CA ASP A 49 -16.85 0.86 13.28
C ASP A 49 -16.40 2.25 12.80
N VAL A 50 -17.05 2.76 11.75
CA VAL A 50 -16.73 4.05 11.09
C VAL A 50 -16.84 5.22 12.09
N ASP A 51 -17.47 4.98 13.24
CA ASP A 51 -17.69 5.95 14.31
C ASP A 51 -16.48 6.13 15.25
N GLN A 52 -15.33 5.51 14.97
CA GLN A 52 -14.16 5.61 15.85
C GLN A 52 -13.19 6.73 15.48
N SER A 53 -13.41 7.46 14.39
CA SER A 53 -12.59 8.63 14.07
C SER A 53 -12.81 9.73 15.12
N ARG A 54 -11.71 10.16 15.77
CA ARG A 54 -11.76 11.17 16.84
C ARG A 54 -11.39 12.53 16.29
N ILE A 55 -12.14 13.53 16.70
CA ILE A 55 -11.84 14.93 16.42
C ILE A 55 -10.52 15.29 17.11
N GLY A 56 -9.63 15.95 16.39
CA GLY A 56 -8.32 16.34 16.90
C GLY A 56 -8.02 17.83 16.78
N ALA A 57 -6.94 18.25 17.43
CA ALA A 57 -6.47 19.63 17.33
C ALA A 57 -6.07 19.96 15.89
N GLY A 58 -6.54 21.09 15.38
CA GLY A 58 -6.29 21.54 14.02
C GLY A 58 -7.34 21.17 13.00
N ASP A 59 -8.22 20.22 13.30
CA ASP A 59 -9.32 19.83 12.41
C ASP A 59 -10.29 21.00 12.19
N THR A 60 -10.86 21.08 11.00
CA THR A 60 -11.94 22.01 10.71
C THR A 60 -13.25 21.24 10.69
N ILE A 61 -14.21 21.69 11.47
CA ILE A 61 -15.51 21.04 11.62
C ILE A 61 -16.62 22.02 11.25
N ARG A 62 -17.63 21.51 10.58
CA ARG A 62 -18.88 22.22 10.35
C ARG A 62 -19.93 21.64 11.29
N ILE A 63 -20.52 22.54 12.08
CA ILE A 63 -21.57 22.23 13.04
C ILE A 63 -22.85 22.78 12.49
N THR A 64 -23.88 21.95 12.40
CA THR A 64 -25.22 22.34 11.97
C THR A 64 -26.20 22.00 13.09
N VAL A 65 -26.98 22.99 13.53
CA VAL A 65 -28.04 22.79 14.53
C VAL A 65 -29.38 22.94 13.83
N TYR A 66 -30.18 21.89 13.88
CA TYR A 66 -31.49 21.88 13.21
C TYR A 66 -32.39 22.99 13.76
N GLN A 67 -33.06 23.72 12.87
CA GLN A 67 -33.90 24.87 13.17
C GLN A 67 -33.23 26.04 13.92
N SER A 68 -31.87 26.06 13.98
CA SER A 68 -31.13 27.14 14.66
C SER A 68 -29.91 27.53 13.81
N PRO A 69 -30.13 28.25 12.68
CA PRO A 69 -29.05 28.63 11.76
C PRO A 69 -28.01 29.53 12.44
N ASP A 70 -28.42 30.34 13.41
CA ASP A 70 -27.52 31.25 14.17
C ASP A 70 -26.53 30.49 15.05
N LEU A 71 -26.77 29.21 15.36
CA LEU A 71 -25.88 28.30 16.07
C LEU A 71 -25.08 27.39 15.14
N SER A 72 -25.34 27.45 13.84
CA SER A 72 -24.62 26.66 12.83
C SER A 72 -23.40 27.43 12.36
N MET A 73 -22.23 26.78 12.35
CA MET A 73 -20.97 27.44 12.00
C MET A 73 -19.92 26.45 11.51
N GLU A 74 -18.93 26.96 10.80
CA GLU A 74 -17.69 26.26 10.52
C GLU A 74 -16.58 26.83 11.37
N THR A 75 -15.83 25.98 12.07
CA THR A 75 -14.78 26.40 13.00
C THR A 75 -13.64 25.42 13.04
N ARG A 76 -12.48 25.89 13.47
CA ARG A 76 -11.29 25.04 13.65
C ARG A 76 -11.10 24.72 15.13
N VAL A 77 -10.79 23.45 15.40
CA VAL A 77 -10.38 23.00 16.73
C VAL A 77 -8.99 23.56 17.03
N ASN A 78 -8.85 24.30 18.11
CA ASN A 78 -7.56 24.92 18.49
C ASN A 78 -6.56 23.87 19.00
N GLU A 79 -5.32 24.29 19.26
CA GLU A 79 -4.26 23.40 19.73
C GLU A 79 -4.58 22.76 21.09
N GLY A 80 -5.38 23.42 21.93
CA GLY A 80 -5.86 22.87 23.18
C GLY A 80 -7.06 21.92 23.02
N GLY A 81 -7.46 21.59 21.79
CA GLY A 81 -8.54 20.65 21.51
C GLY A 81 -9.95 21.20 21.68
N ALA A 82 -10.11 22.51 21.83
CA ALA A 82 -11.39 23.16 22.04
C ALA A 82 -11.80 24.03 20.85
N ILE A 83 -13.11 24.28 20.74
CA ILE A 83 -13.67 25.30 19.86
C ILE A 83 -14.24 26.47 20.67
N SER A 84 -14.38 27.63 20.03
CA SER A 84 -15.18 28.73 20.54
C SER A 84 -16.56 28.63 19.91
N TYR A 85 -17.58 28.34 20.72
CA TYR A 85 -18.94 28.13 20.23
C TYR A 85 -19.90 29.21 20.75
N PRO A 86 -20.81 29.73 19.90
CA PRO A 86 -21.78 30.72 20.33
C PRO A 86 -22.53 30.27 21.58
N LEU A 87 -22.79 31.20 22.50
CA LEU A 87 -23.49 31.00 23.75
C LEU A 87 -22.80 30.08 24.79
N LEU A 88 -22.07 29.05 24.33
CA LEU A 88 -21.38 28.09 25.21
C LEU A 88 -19.97 28.55 25.58
N GLY A 89 -19.34 29.40 24.74
CA GLY A 89 -17.95 29.78 24.90
C GLY A 89 -17.00 28.64 24.46
N ARG A 90 -16.02 28.31 25.31
CA ARG A 90 -15.04 27.27 25.03
C ARG A 90 -15.62 25.89 25.29
N VAL A 91 -15.65 25.03 24.28
CA VAL A 91 -16.11 23.64 24.35
C VAL A 91 -15.00 22.70 23.89
N GLN A 92 -14.68 21.70 24.73
CA GLN A 92 -13.66 20.68 24.43
C GLN A 92 -14.25 19.60 23.55
N LEU A 93 -13.65 19.37 22.36
CA LEU A 93 -14.11 18.35 21.41
C LEU A 93 -13.02 17.35 21.04
N ALA A 94 -11.74 17.71 21.21
CA ALA A 94 -10.65 16.79 20.86
C ALA A 94 -10.71 15.52 21.71
N GLY A 95 -10.45 14.38 21.05
CA GLY A 95 -10.51 13.06 21.64
C GLY A 95 -11.89 12.41 21.62
N LEU A 96 -12.96 13.19 21.35
CA LEU A 96 -14.31 12.66 21.17
C LEU A 96 -14.49 12.11 19.74
N THR A 97 -15.32 11.08 19.59
CA THR A 97 -15.84 10.70 18.29
C THR A 97 -16.83 11.76 17.79
N VAL A 98 -17.12 11.80 16.50
CA VAL A 98 -18.10 12.75 15.94
C VAL A 98 -19.43 12.63 16.68
N THR A 99 -19.95 11.41 16.84
CA THR A 99 -21.21 11.16 17.56
C THR A 99 -21.14 11.61 19.03
N ALA A 100 -20.04 11.34 19.72
CA ALA A 100 -19.87 11.79 21.11
C ALA A 100 -19.80 13.31 21.21
N ALA A 101 -19.18 14.00 20.25
CA ALA A 101 -19.10 15.44 20.17
C ALA A 101 -20.47 16.09 19.90
N GLU A 102 -21.28 15.49 19.00
CA GLU A 102 -22.67 15.90 18.74
C GLU A 102 -23.52 15.82 20.00
N GLN A 103 -23.47 14.68 20.70
CA GLN A 103 -24.18 14.47 21.96
C GLN A 103 -23.71 15.44 23.04
N HIS A 104 -22.39 15.68 23.14
CA HIS A 104 -21.82 16.62 24.09
C HIS A 104 -22.33 18.03 23.85
N LEU A 105 -22.29 18.50 22.60
CA LEU A 105 -22.76 19.83 22.23
C LEU A 105 -24.26 19.98 22.45
N ALA A 106 -25.06 18.96 22.06
CA ALA A 106 -26.50 18.94 22.28
C ALA A 106 -26.85 19.02 23.79
N SER A 107 -26.14 18.25 24.61
CA SER A 107 -26.36 18.25 26.07
C SER A 107 -26.03 19.61 26.70
N GLU A 108 -24.95 20.28 26.25
CA GLU A 108 -24.56 21.59 26.75
C GLU A 108 -25.59 22.68 26.37
N LEU A 109 -26.09 22.66 25.12
CA LEU A 109 -27.13 23.59 24.65
C LEU A 109 -28.43 23.39 25.41
N LYS A 110 -28.84 22.17 25.69
CA LYS A 110 -30.02 21.84 26.48
C LYS A 110 -29.87 22.21 27.96
N ARG A 111 -28.73 21.90 28.58
CA ARG A 111 -28.43 22.17 29.99
C ARG A 111 -28.50 23.66 30.33
N ARG A 112 -28.06 24.50 29.38
CA ARG A 112 -28.07 25.98 29.52
C ARG A 112 -29.35 26.63 29.02
N ASP A 113 -30.34 25.83 28.66
CA ASP A 113 -31.68 26.27 28.21
C ASP A 113 -31.67 27.15 26.93
N PHE A 114 -30.62 27.02 26.10
CA PHE A 114 -30.56 27.75 24.84
C PHE A 114 -31.44 27.11 23.75
N VAL A 115 -31.56 25.79 23.74
CA VAL A 115 -32.41 25.03 22.82
C VAL A 115 -33.06 23.87 23.59
N LYS A 116 -34.39 23.72 23.44
CA LYS A 116 -35.16 22.69 24.20
C LYS A 116 -34.85 21.26 23.74
N ASP A 117 -34.71 21.06 22.42
CA ASP A 117 -34.42 19.76 21.82
C ASP A 117 -33.36 19.92 20.68
N PRO A 118 -32.11 20.14 21.02
CA PRO A 118 -31.06 20.42 20.07
C PRO A 118 -30.68 19.15 19.29
N GLN A 119 -30.83 19.20 17.96
CA GLN A 119 -30.30 18.18 17.06
C GLN A 119 -29.05 18.79 16.39
N VAL A 120 -27.88 18.24 16.76
CA VAL A 120 -26.58 18.72 16.32
C VAL A 120 -25.99 17.69 15.36
N ILE A 121 -25.48 18.17 14.22
CA ILE A 121 -24.74 17.39 13.23
C ILE A 121 -23.37 18.03 13.09
N ILE A 122 -22.32 17.22 13.20
CA ILE A 122 -20.92 17.64 13.03
C ILE A 122 -20.33 16.90 11.83
N VAL A 123 -19.76 17.66 10.89
CA VAL A 123 -19.01 17.12 9.75
C VAL A 123 -17.59 17.65 9.81
N VAL A 124 -16.61 16.75 9.81
CA VAL A 124 -15.19 17.13 9.71
C VAL A 124 -14.92 17.47 8.25
N THR A 125 -14.71 18.77 7.95
CA THR A 125 -14.46 19.25 6.58
C THR A 125 -12.98 19.20 6.19
N GLN A 126 -12.07 19.28 7.17
CA GLN A 126 -10.64 19.11 6.97
C GLN A 126 -10.02 18.35 8.15
N VAL A 127 -9.46 17.19 7.87
CA VAL A 127 -8.70 16.38 8.83
C VAL A 127 -7.26 16.88 8.84
N ARG A 128 -6.76 17.34 9.97
CA ARG A 128 -5.36 17.76 10.16
C ARG A 128 -4.65 17.04 11.30
N ALA A 129 -5.41 16.64 12.31
CA ALA A 129 -4.87 15.92 13.44
C ALA A 129 -4.55 14.46 13.13
N ASN A 130 -5.36 13.84 12.29
CA ASN A 130 -5.27 12.42 11.99
C ASN A 130 -4.64 12.20 10.60
N GLN A 131 -3.35 12.53 10.46
CA GLN A 131 -2.61 12.42 9.21
C GLN A 131 -1.29 11.68 9.40
N VAL A 132 -0.85 11.01 8.35
CA VAL A 132 0.46 10.39 8.21
C VAL A 132 1.24 11.06 7.07
N ASN A 133 2.55 11.19 7.23
CA ASN A 133 3.41 11.72 6.18
C ASN A 133 3.94 10.56 5.34
N VAL A 134 3.91 10.69 4.03
CA VAL A 134 4.56 9.75 3.09
C VAL A 134 5.58 10.52 2.27
N LEU A 135 6.84 10.11 2.35
CA LEU A 135 7.99 10.81 1.78
C LEU A 135 8.88 9.85 1.00
N GLY A 136 9.72 10.39 0.13
CA GLY A 136 10.72 9.66 -0.64
C GLY A 136 10.19 9.18 -2.00
N GLN A 137 10.63 7.98 -2.42
CA GLN A 137 10.39 7.44 -3.77
C GLN A 137 9.02 6.77 -3.89
N VAL A 138 7.97 7.56 -3.72
CA VAL A 138 6.56 7.16 -3.89
C VAL A 138 5.90 7.96 -5.00
N GLY A 139 4.81 7.46 -5.56
CA GLY A 139 4.12 8.10 -6.67
C GLY A 139 3.66 9.53 -6.37
N LYS A 140 3.17 9.78 -5.14
CA LYS A 140 2.70 11.09 -4.68
C LYS A 140 3.12 11.32 -3.23
N PRO A 141 4.30 11.89 -2.97
CA PRO A 141 4.70 12.28 -1.61
C PRO A 141 3.74 13.33 -1.03
N GLY A 142 3.43 13.23 0.26
CA GLY A 142 2.51 14.17 0.88
C GLY A 142 1.99 13.73 2.24
N ARG A 143 0.95 14.43 2.71
CA ARG A 143 0.21 14.09 3.92
C ARG A 143 -1.09 13.42 3.55
N TYR A 144 -1.39 12.32 4.22
CA TYR A 144 -2.56 11.50 3.96
C TYR A 144 -3.41 11.41 5.22
N PRO A 145 -4.72 11.67 5.14
CA PRO A 145 -5.61 11.49 6.26
C PRO A 145 -5.75 9.99 6.56
N LEU A 146 -5.88 9.67 7.83
CA LEU A 146 -6.23 8.35 8.31
C LEU A 146 -7.74 8.31 8.53
N ASP A 147 -8.48 8.02 7.48
CA ASP A 147 -9.95 8.07 7.49
C ASP A 147 -10.56 6.89 8.28
N LEU A 148 -9.81 5.80 8.39
CA LEU A 148 -10.22 4.58 9.10
C LEU A 148 -9.29 4.31 10.28
N VAL A 149 -9.88 3.87 11.38
CA VAL A 149 -9.10 3.36 12.51
C VAL A 149 -8.41 2.05 12.12
N GLY A 150 -7.12 1.95 12.41
CA GLY A 150 -6.35 0.75 12.10
C GLY A 150 -5.87 0.66 10.66
N MET A 151 -5.83 1.77 9.91
CA MET A 151 -5.20 1.81 8.59
C MET A 151 -3.77 1.27 8.65
N ARG A 152 -3.43 0.45 7.68
CA ARG A 152 -2.12 -0.19 7.59
C ARG A 152 -1.19 0.61 6.67
N MET A 153 0.10 0.40 6.87
CA MET A 153 1.14 1.06 6.07
C MET A 153 0.96 0.81 4.56
N THR A 154 0.59 -0.41 4.16
CA THR A 154 0.36 -0.75 2.75
C THR A 154 -0.83 0.00 2.15
N GLU A 155 -1.90 0.24 2.92
CA GLU A 155 -3.07 1.01 2.48
C GLU A 155 -2.68 2.48 2.22
N VAL A 156 -1.92 3.06 3.13
CA VAL A 156 -1.42 4.43 2.96
C VAL A 156 -0.46 4.56 1.77
N LEU A 157 0.42 3.57 1.58
CA LEU A 157 1.29 3.52 0.40
C LEU A 157 0.49 3.42 -0.90
N ALA A 158 -0.59 2.64 -0.92
CA ALA A 158 -1.46 2.55 -2.08
C ALA A 158 -2.12 3.91 -2.40
N LEU A 159 -2.56 4.66 -1.39
CA LEU A 159 -3.07 6.03 -1.55
C LEU A 159 -2.00 6.98 -2.12
N ALA A 160 -0.74 6.78 -1.71
CA ALA A 160 0.41 7.55 -2.21
C ALA A 160 0.88 7.11 -3.62
N GLY A 161 0.14 6.21 -4.27
CA GLY A 161 0.47 5.72 -5.62
C GLY A 161 1.56 4.66 -5.65
N GLY A 162 1.87 4.05 -4.51
CA GLY A 162 2.89 3.00 -4.39
C GLY A 162 4.32 3.51 -4.49
N ILE A 163 5.26 2.58 -4.48
CA ILE A 163 6.68 2.85 -4.69
C ILE A 163 6.94 3.06 -6.18
N ILE A 164 7.76 4.05 -6.53
CA ILE A 164 8.16 4.28 -7.92
C ILE A 164 9.03 3.10 -8.38
N ALA A 165 8.53 2.37 -9.37
CA ALA A 165 9.24 1.22 -9.93
C ALA A 165 10.63 1.62 -10.42
N GLY A 166 11.64 0.84 -10.05
CA GLY A 166 13.04 1.09 -10.43
C GLY A 166 13.75 2.18 -9.63
N ALA A 167 13.04 3.11 -9.00
CA ALA A 167 13.63 4.21 -8.23
C ALA A 167 13.56 4.01 -6.72
N GLY A 168 12.48 3.43 -6.23
CA GLY A 168 12.28 3.21 -4.79
C GLY A 168 12.86 1.91 -4.29
N SER A 169 13.28 1.91 -3.02
CA SER A 169 13.73 0.74 -2.28
C SER A 169 12.57 -0.20 -1.96
N ASP A 170 12.85 -1.48 -1.89
CA ASP A 170 11.91 -2.51 -1.43
C ASP A 170 11.77 -2.51 0.11
N THR A 171 12.64 -1.77 0.80
CA THR A 171 12.57 -1.57 2.26
C THR A 171 11.99 -0.21 2.56
N ILE A 172 10.95 -0.22 3.39
CA ILE A 172 10.25 0.98 3.84
C ILE A 172 10.58 1.23 5.29
N VAL A 173 10.76 2.49 5.64
CA VAL A 173 11.01 2.91 7.02
C VAL A 173 9.76 3.61 7.54
N LEU A 174 9.18 3.08 8.60
CA LEU A 174 8.12 3.72 9.37
C LEU A 174 8.71 4.30 10.65
N THR A 175 8.55 5.60 10.85
CA THR A 175 8.97 6.29 12.07
C THR A 175 7.80 7.03 12.69
N GLY A 176 7.80 7.11 14.02
CA GLY A 176 6.75 7.82 14.74
C GLY A 176 7.02 7.89 16.23
N THR A 177 6.00 8.28 17.00
CA THR A 177 6.07 8.33 18.45
C THR A 177 4.91 7.51 19.02
N ARG A 178 5.22 6.57 19.90
CA ARG A 178 4.24 5.79 20.66
C ARG A 178 4.52 6.00 22.15
N GLU A 179 3.50 6.40 22.89
CA GLU A 179 3.63 6.62 24.34
C GLU A 179 4.81 7.51 24.74
N GLY A 180 5.09 8.55 23.93
CA GLY A 180 6.20 9.47 24.17
C GLY A 180 7.59 8.94 23.77
N ARG A 181 7.67 7.73 23.21
CA ARG A 181 8.92 7.13 22.72
C ARG A 181 8.96 7.11 21.22
N THR A 182 10.06 7.55 20.63
CA THR A 182 10.31 7.42 19.20
C THR A 182 10.53 5.95 18.86
N TYR A 183 9.89 5.48 17.80
CA TYR A 183 10.12 4.16 17.25
C TYR A 183 10.49 4.26 15.77
N ARG A 184 11.19 3.25 15.28
CA ARG A 184 11.56 3.07 13.88
C ARG A 184 11.41 1.60 13.52
N HIS A 185 10.62 1.35 12.51
CA HIS A 185 10.45 0.02 11.92
C HIS A 185 10.91 0.01 10.48
N GLU A 186 11.65 -1.03 10.11
CA GLU A 186 12.00 -1.31 8.72
C GLU A 186 11.17 -2.49 8.24
N VAL A 187 10.41 -2.27 7.18
CA VAL A 187 9.52 -3.27 6.59
C VAL A 187 10.04 -3.66 5.22
N ASP A 188 10.33 -4.93 5.05
CA ASP A 188 10.75 -5.54 3.79
C ASP A 188 9.51 -5.97 3.01
N LEU A 189 9.16 -5.28 1.93
CA LEU A 189 7.96 -5.56 1.15
C LEU A 189 7.91 -6.95 0.53
N PRO A 190 8.96 -7.46 -0.12
CA PRO A 190 8.97 -8.83 -0.61
C PRO A 190 8.65 -9.86 0.46
N ARG A 191 9.17 -9.65 1.68
CA ARG A 191 8.88 -10.51 2.82
C ARG A 191 7.44 -10.33 3.31
N LEU A 192 6.96 -9.10 3.35
CA LEU A 192 5.59 -8.80 3.75
C LEU A 192 4.56 -9.51 2.88
N PHE A 193 4.80 -9.57 1.56
CA PHE A 193 3.91 -10.23 0.60
C PHE A 193 4.22 -11.72 0.39
N ALA A 194 5.24 -12.26 1.04
CA ALA A 194 5.49 -13.69 1.05
C ALA A 194 4.40 -14.45 1.85
N PRO A 195 4.20 -15.76 1.60
CA PRO A 195 3.25 -16.55 2.37
C PRO A 195 3.50 -16.41 3.89
N GLY A 196 2.49 -15.96 4.62
CA GLY A 196 2.57 -15.73 6.07
C GLY A 196 3.10 -14.35 6.49
N GLY A 197 3.58 -13.51 5.57
CA GLY A 197 4.17 -12.21 5.88
C GLY A 197 3.19 -11.09 6.22
N MET A 198 1.91 -11.20 5.82
CA MET A 198 0.91 -10.14 6.01
C MET A 198 0.64 -9.75 7.48
N GLY A 199 1.09 -10.57 8.45
CA GLY A 199 1.04 -10.22 9.86
C GLY A 199 2.02 -9.11 10.27
N GLU A 200 3.03 -8.84 9.45
CA GLU A 200 4.05 -7.79 9.67
C GLU A 200 3.60 -6.41 9.13
N ASP A 201 2.42 -6.31 8.50
CA ASP A 201 1.89 -5.04 8.02
C ASP A 201 1.44 -4.17 9.20
N ILE A 202 2.14 -3.07 9.40
CA ILE A 202 2.04 -2.23 10.59
C ILE A 202 0.85 -1.28 10.48
N VAL A 203 0.08 -1.19 11.57
CA VAL A 203 -0.94 -0.15 11.71
C VAL A 203 -0.26 1.19 11.92
N VAL A 204 -0.59 2.17 11.08
CA VAL A 204 -0.08 3.53 11.18
C VAL A 204 -0.91 4.36 12.15
N ALA A 205 -0.29 5.36 12.75
CA ALA A 205 -0.96 6.29 13.64
C ALA A 205 -0.71 7.73 13.23
N PRO A 206 -1.53 8.66 13.77
CA PRO A 206 -1.35 10.08 13.52
C PRO A 206 0.05 10.57 13.84
N GLY A 207 0.62 11.35 12.92
CA GLY A 207 1.98 11.89 13.06
C GLY A 207 3.10 10.95 12.63
N ASP A 208 2.79 9.71 12.23
CA ASP A 208 3.79 8.81 11.66
C ASP A 208 4.32 9.33 10.33
N THR A 209 5.53 8.89 10.01
CA THR A 209 6.18 9.16 8.74
C THR A 209 6.59 7.84 8.10
N ILE A 210 6.11 7.61 6.90
CA ILE A 210 6.52 6.51 6.01
C ILE A 210 7.55 7.08 5.05
N TRP A 211 8.76 6.52 5.08
CA TRP A 211 9.85 6.91 4.23
C TRP A 211 10.24 5.77 3.30
N VAL A 212 10.23 6.05 2.00
CA VAL A 212 10.76 5.14 0.97
C VAL A 212 12.04 5.72 0.42
N ASP A 213 13.16 5.07 0.71
CA ASP A 213 14.46 5.50 0.20
C ASP A 213 14.60 5.17 -1.29
N ARG A 214 15.66 5.68 -1.91
CA ARG A 214 16.01 5.26 -3.26
C ARG A 214 16.45 3.79 -3.28
N ALA A 215 16.21 3.15 -4.40
CA ALA A 215 16.72 1.80 -4.64
C ALA A 215 18.25 1.78 -4.56
N PRO A 216 18.85 0.72 -3.99
CA PRO A 216 20.29 0.55 -4.01
C PRO A 216 20.80 0.49 -5.45
N GLN A 217 21.99 1.05 -5.68
CA GLN A 217 22.58 1.20 -7.02
C GLN A 217 24.04 0.78 -7.02
N ILE A 218 24.49 0.28 -8.17
CA ILE A 218 25.88 0.09 -8.50
C ILE A 218 26.24 0.91 -9.73
N TYR A 219 27.52 1.13 -9.94
CA TYR A 219 28.03 1.89 -11.06
C TYR A 219 28.97 1.02 -11.87
N MET A 220 28.79 0.97 -13.19
CA MET A 220 29.62 0.20 -14.09
C MET A 220 30.35 1.11 -15.07
N TYR A 221 31.65 0.92 -15.25
CA TYR A 221 32.41 1.69 -16.20
C TYR A 221 33.59 0.89 -16.80
N GLY A 222 34.23 1.46 -17.80
CA GLY A 222 35.26 0.79 -18.60
C GLY A 222 34.68 0.08 -19.82
N GLU A 223 35.25 -1.04 -20.18
CA GLU A 223 34.89 -1.80 -21.38
C GLU A 223 33.64 -2.69 -21.17
N ILE A 224 32.49 -2.04 -20.89
CA ILE A 224 31.16 -2.63 -20.77
C ILE A 224 30.22 -2.01 -21.80
N GLN A 225 29.25 -2.77 -22.31
CA GLN A 225 28.33 -2.31 -23.36
C GLN A 225 27.45 -1.13 -22.90
N HIS A 226 26.90 -1.20 -21.67
CA HIS A 226 26.07 -0.14 -21.10
C HIS A 226 26.69 0.38 -19.80
N PRO A 227 27.63 1.33 -19.88
CA PRO A 227 28.21 1.96 -18.70
C PRO A 227 27.17 2.88 -18.03
N GLY A 228 27.30 3.05 -16.72
CA GLY A 228 26.43 3.94 -15.95
C GLY A 228 25.97 3.36 -14.64
N ALA A 229 25.00 4.04 -14.01
CA ALA A 229 24.34 3.56 -12.81
C ALA A 229 23.25 2.55 -13.18
N MET A 230 23.17 1.46 -12.41
CA MET A 230 22.11 0.48 -12.53
C MET A 230 21.58 0.10 -11.15
N ARG A 231 20.31 -0.29 -11.09
CA ARG A 231 19.69 -0.80 -9.86
C ARG A 231 20.41 -2.08 -9.42
N LEU A 232 20.71 -2.15 -8.14
CA LEU A 232 21.21 -3.37 -7.52
C LEU A 232 20.03 -4.24 -7.08
N GLU A 233 19.86 -5.38 -7.73
CA GLU A 233 18.89 -6.38 -7.33
C GLU A 233 19.39 -7.14 -6.08
N ARG A 234 18.47 -7.65 -5.28
CA ARG A 234 18.80 -8.39 -4.06
C ARG A 234 19.64 -9.61 -4.37
N GLY A 235 20.81 -9.70 -3.75
CA GLY A 235 21.74 -10.80 -3.96
C GLY A 235 22.39 -10.83 -5.34
N MET A 236 22.34 -9.71 -6.10
CA MET A 236 22.95 -9.62 -7.42
C MET A 236 24.45 -9.91 -7.34
N THR A 237 24.89 -10.87 -8.16
CA THR A 237 26.30 -11.21 -8.30
C THR A 237 27.00 -10.34 -9.32
N VAL A 238 28.34 -10.34 -9.30
CA VAL A 238 29.16 -9.65 -10.32
C VAL A 238 28.80 -10.14 -11.73
N MET A 239 28.62 -11.46 -11.91
CA MET A 239 28.20 -12.03 -13.20
C MET A 239 26.86 -11.47 -13.68
N GLN A 240 25.88 -11.40 -12.78
CA GLN A 240 24.55 -10.89 -13.12
C GLN A 240 24.59 -9.39 -13.47
N ALA A 241 25.39 -8.61 -12.73
CA ALA A 241 25.56 -7.19 -13.04
C ALA A 241 26.24 -6.97 -14.40
N VAL A 242 27.30 -7.74 -14.71
CA VAL A 242 27.95 -7.67 -16.02
C VAL A 242 26.98 -8.07 -17.13
N ALA A 243 26.18 -9.13 -16.94
CA ALA A 243 25.15 -9.53 -17.90
C ALA A 243 24.09 -8.45 -18.12
N ALA A 244 23.60 -7.84 -17.03
CA ALA A 244 22.64 -6.72 -17.08
C ALA A 244 23.20 -5.49 -17.77
N GLY A 245 24.51 -5.25 -17.64
CA GLY A 245 25.26 -4.20 -18.37
C GLY A 245 25.56 -4.54 -19.83
N GLY A 246 25.03 -5.64 -20.37
CA GLY A 246 25.20 -6.07 -21.77
C GLY A 246 26.50 -6.82 -22.03
N GLY A 247 27.28 -7.16 -21.01
CA GLY A 247 28.57 -7.84 -21.14
C GLY A 247 29.74 -6.90 -21.48
N ALA A 248 30.94 -7.46 -21.49
CA ALA A 248 32.12 -6.71 -21.90
C ALA A 248 32.05 -6.37 -23.39
N THR A 249 32.66 -5.22 -23.78
CA THR A 249 32.87 -4.90 -25.19
C THR A 249 33.84 -5.90 -25.85
N PRO A 250 33.95 -5.92 -27.19
CA PRO A 250 34.97 -6.73 -27.87
C PRO A 250 36.41 -6.45 -27.40
N ARG A 251 36.65 -5.26 -26.84
CA ARG A 251 37.92 -4.85 -26.27
C ARG A 251 38.05 -5.14 -24.79
N GLY A 252 36.96 -5.51 -24.12
CA GLY A 252 36.91 -5.73 -22.69
C GLY A 252 37.33 -7.13 -22.27
N THR A 253 37.80 -7.26 -21.03
CA THR A 253 38.06 -8.55 -20.39
C THR A 253 37.50 -8.57 -18.98
N LEU A 254 36.91 -9.70 -18.64
CA LEU A 254 36.41 -9.94 -17.27
C LEU A 254 37.53 -10.44 -16.34
N LYS A 255 38.70 -10.83 -16.89
CA LYS A 255 39.86 -11.21 -16.08
C LYS A 255 40.41 -9.98 -15.36
N GLY A 256 40.52 -10.03 -14.03
CA GLY A 256 40.99 -8.92 -13.21
C GLY A 256 40.02 -7.75 -13.17
N LEU A 257 38.72 -8.00 -13.30
CA LEU A 257 37.67 -7.07 -12.98
C LEU A 257 37.85 -6.55 -11.55
N LYS A 258 37.62 -5.26 -11.34
CA LYS A 258 37.78 -4.62 -10.04
C LYS A 258 36.47 -4.05 -9.54
N VAL A 259 36.22 -4.18 -8.26
CA VAL A 259 35.12 -3.52 -7.57
C VAL A 259 35.69 -2.57 -6.52
N THR A 260 35.37 -1.30 -6.64
CA THR A 260 35.70 -0.32 -5.62
C THR A 260 34.48 -0.14 -4.72
N ARG A 261 34.66 -0.40 -3.44
CA ARG A 261 33.62 -0.38 -2.39
C ARG A 261 34.02 0.54 -1.26
N ARG A 262 33.08 1.24 -0.68
CA ARG A 262 33.29 1.99 0.55
C ARG A 262 33.26 1.05 1.75
N GLY A 263 34.36 0.96 2.48
CA GLY A 263 34.46 0.19 3.72
C GLY A 263 33.67 0.82 4.87
N ALA A 264 33.51 0.07 5.96
CA ALA A 264 32.86 0.56 7.17
C ALA A 264 33.56 1.76 7.82
N ASP A 265 34.87 1.89 7.58
CA ASP A 265 35.71 3.02 8.00
C ASP A 265 35.59 4.26 7.08
N GLY A 266 34.70 4.20 6.07
CA GLY A 266 34.48 5.26 5.09
C GLY A 266 35.51 5.33 3.99
N LYS A 267 36.59 4.52 4.02
CA LYS A 267 37.65 4.51 2.99
C LYS A 267 37.24 3.64 1.79
N MET A 268 37.70 4.01 0.63
CA MET A 268 37.54 3.26 -0.60
C MET A 268 38.51 2.08 -0.63
N GLN A 269 38.00 0.88 -0.87
CA GLN A 269 38.76 -0.35 -1.01
C GLN A 269 38.55 -0.92 -2.40
N THR A 270 39.61 -1.34 -3.05
CA THR A 270 39.55 -2.02 -4.34
C THR A 270 39.66 -3.51 -4.11
N LEU A 271 38.68 -4.23 -4.61
CA LEU A 271 38.55 -5.69 -4.50
C LEU A 271 38.68 -6.31 -5.90
N GLU A 272 39.15 -7.54 -5.96
CA GLU A 272 39.12 -8.37 -7.16
C GLU A 272 38.16 -9.54 -6.87
N PRO A 273 36.84 -9.32 -7.03
CA PRO A 273 35.83 -10.32 -6.67
C PRO A 273 35.79 -11.46 -7.69
N SER A 274 35.27 -12.61 -7.26
CA SER A 274 34.81 -13.66 -8.17
C SER A 274 33.51 -13.25 -8.85
N MET A 275 33.17 -13.96 -9.95
CA MET A 275 31.91 -13.69 -10.66
C MET A 275 30.65 -14.03 -9.83
N GLU A 276 30.81 -14.86 -8.80
CA GLU A 276 29.73 -15.32 -7.91
C GLU A 276 29.59 -14.42 -6.67
N ASP A 277 30.57 -13.55 -6.42
CA ASP A 277 30.48 -12.63 -5.28
C ASP A 277 29.35 -11.62 -5.46
N THR A 278 28.68 -11.31 -4.34
CA THR A 278 27.57 -10.36 -4.33
C THR A 278 28.06 -8.92 -4.24
N LEU A 279 27.42 -8.07 -5.03
CA LEU A 279 27.63 -6.63 -5.00
C LEU A 279 26.82 -5.98 -3.86
N LYS A 280 27.27 -4.78 -3.47
CA LYS A 280 26.63 -3.96 -2.44
C LYS A 280 26.27 -2.59 -2.99
N ASP A 281 25.34 -1.91 -2.32
CA ASP A 281 24.98 -0.54 -2.68
C ASP A 281 26.22 0.38 -2.71
N GLY A 282 26.31 1.15 -3.79
CA GLY A 282 27.42 2.07 -4.03
C GLY A 282 28.68 1.43 -4.60
N ASP A 283 28.69 0.12 -4.90
CA ASP A 283 29.84 -0.50 -5.57
C ASP A 283 30.09 0.08 -6.95
N VAL A 284 31.34 0.28 -7.28
CA VAL A 284 31.78 0.74 -8.58
C VAL A 284 32.58 -0.39 -9.26
N VAL A 285 32.01 -0.95 -10.31
CA VAL A 285 32.56 -2.09 -11.06
C VAL A 285 33.32 -1.59 -12.26
N PHE A 286 34.59 -1.93 -12.36
CA PHE A 286 35.47 -1.57 -13.45
C PHE A 286 35.81 -2.78 -14.31
N ILE A 287 35.47 -2.70 -15.60
CA ILE A 287 35.86 -3.69 -16.61
C ILE A 287 36.99 -3.11 -17.43
N ARG A 288 38.16 -3.74 -17.34
CA ARG A 288 39.35 -3.27 -18.02
C ARG A 288 39.39 -3.66 -19.51
N GLU A 289 40.20 -2.93 -20.26
CA GLU A 289 40.55 -3.32 -21.62
C GLU A 289 41.43 -4.56 -21.66
N SER A 290 41.17 -5.46 -22.61
CA SER A 290 42.04 -6.59 -22.93
C SER A 290 43.30 -6.07 -23.64
N LEU A 291 44.42 -6.54 -23.19
CA LEU A 291 45.71 -6.15 -23.84
C LEU A 291 45.99 -6.97 -25.10
N PHE A 292 45.18 -8.00 -25.38
CA PHE A 292 45.37 -8.90 -26.52
C PHE A 292 44.02 -9.42 -27.00
#